data_c508dd3a2045c952e5ee968c44093e61
#
_entry.id   c508dd3a2045c952e5ee968c44093e61
#
_cell.length_a   1.000
_cell.length_b   1.000
_cell.length_c   1.000
_cell.angle_alpha   90.00
_cell.angle_beta   90.00
_cell.angle_gamma   90.00
#
_symmetry.space_group_name_H-M   'P 1'
#
loop_
_entity.id
_entity.type
_entity.pdbx_description
1 polymer ?
#
loop_
_entity_poly.entity_id
_entity_poly.type
_entity_poly.pdbx_seq_one_letter_code
_entity_poly.pdbx_strand_id
1 'polypeptide(L)'
;MIILLFGPPGCGKGTQDGAIAKQLQIPAISTGELFRAECKAGTAIGRTACSILSKGGFISDEIVNQMVADRIERPDCRGGFLLDGYPRTLPQAIHFSSVLKERELPEPVVIHLSVPESILLKRLLARRQCSSCQRIYNLLSNPPRVEGQCDADGAALTTRDDDREPVIRQRLTTYHGLTEPILEWYGERIVHRIDGGKSPQEVARAIEEVLEATPMSARYSLT
;
A
#
# COMPACT_ATOMS: atom_id res chain seq x y z
N MET A 1 -1.62 8.65 14.79
CA MET A 1 -0.51 8.83 13.79
C MET A 1 -1.03 8.48 12.42
N ILE A 2 -0.67 9.26 11.38
CA ILE A 2 -1.02 8.98 9.98
C ILE A 2 0.25 8.58 9.26
N ILE A 3 0.21 7.44 8.55
CA ILE A 3 1.37 6.91 7.81
C ILE A 3 0.99 6.74 6.35
N LEU A 4 1.82 7.26 5.45
CA LEU A 4 1.73 7.00 4.02
C LEU A 4 2.87 6.06 3.61
N LEU A 5 2.53 4.90 3.09
CA LEU A 5 3.51 3.91 2.66
C LEU A 5 3.68 3.95 1.14
N PHE A 6 4.78 4.55 0.69
CA PHE A 6 5.15 4.69 -0.72
C PHE A 6 6.15 3.63 -1.16
N GLY A 7 6.17 3.39 -2.44
CA GLY A 7 7.13 2.53 -3.11
C GLY A 7 6.51 1.82 -4.31
N PRO A 8 7.33 1.38 -5.27
CA PRO A 8 6.86 0.72 -6.48
C PRO A 8 6.13 -0.59 -6.19
N PRO A 9 5.34 -1.12 -7.14
CA PRO A 9 4.79 -2.46 -7.03
C PRO A 9 5.89 -3.48 -6.72
N GLY A 10 5.65 -4.38 -5.75
CA GLY A 10 6.63 -5.42 -5.36
C GLY A 10 7.71 -4.98 -4.38
N CYS A 11 7.76 -3.73 -3.93
CA CYS A 11 8.78 -3.27 -2.95
C CYS A 11 8.58 -3.80 -1.52
N GLY A 12 7.43 -4.40 -1.19
CA GLY A 12 7.18 -5.02 0.12
C GLY A 12 6.21 -4.27 1.03
N LYS A 13 5.49 -3.24 0.55
CA LYS A 13 4.48 -2.51 1.35
C LYS A 13 3.52 -3.45 2.07
N GLY A 14 2.84 -4.34 1.33
CA GLY A 14 1.89 -5.30 1.89
C GLY A 14 2.50 -6.41 2.75
N THR A 15 3.83 -6.39 2.98
CA THR A 15 4.50 -7.23 3.99
C THR A 15 4.66 -6.45 5.28
N GLN A 16 4.81 -5.13 5.20
CA GLN A 16 5.09 -4.25 6.33
C GLN A 16 3.82 -3.64 6.93
N ASP A 17 2.81 -3.33 6.10
CA ASP A 17 1.60 -2.62 6.52
C ASP A 17 0.87 -3.31 7.69
N GLY A 18 0.68 -4.63 7.61
CA GLY A 18 0.03 -5.39 8.67
C GLY A 18 0.83 -5.43 9.98
N ALA A 19 2.16 -5.46 9.92
CA ALA A 19 3.02 -5.43 11.11
C ALA A 19 2.98 -4.05 11.77
N ILE A 20 3.13 -2.97 10.99
CA ILE A 20 3.05 -1.58 11.45
C ILE A 20 1.68 -1.30 12.07
N ALA A 21 0.61 -1.67 11.37
CA ALA A 21 -0.75 -1.46 11.81
C ALA A 21 -1.03 -2.14 13.16
N LYS A 22 -0.57 -3.40 13.32
CA LYS A 22 -0.70 -4.16 14.56
C LYS A 22 0.09 -3.51 15.71
N GLN A 23 1.32 -3.10 15.46
CA GLN A 23 2.18 -2.48 16.47
C GLN A 23 1.61 -1.16 16.98
N LEU A 24 1.06 -0.33 16.09
CA LEU A 24 0.49 0.97 16.41
C LEU A 24 -0.99 0.92 16.78
N GLN A 25 -1.64 -0.24 16.68
CA GLN A 25 -3.07 -0.42 16.91
C GLN A 25 -3.95 0.49 16.02
N ILE A 26 -3.54 0.69 14.76
CA ILE A 26 -4.26 1.47 13.75
C ILE A 26 -4.62 0.59 12.56
N PRO A 27 -5.67 0.92 11.78
CA PRO A 27 -5.98 0.15 10.57
C PRO A 27 -4.97 0.41 9.46
N ALA A 28 -4.60 -0.65 8.72
CA ALA A 28 -3.98 -0.55 7.42
C ALA A 28 -5.07 -0.47 6.35
N ILE A 29 -4.98 0.52 5.48
CA ILE A 29 -5.93 0.80 4.41
C ILE A 29 -5.19 0.71 3.08
N SER A 30 -5.39 -0.38 2.34
CA SER A 30 -4.84 -0.55 1.00
C SER A 30 -5.92 -0.25 -0.05
N THR A 31 -5.72 0.81 -0.84
CA THR A 31 -6.65 1.13 -1.94
C THR A 31 -6.77 0.00 -2.95
N GLY A 32 -5.66 -0.70 -3.21
CA GLY A 32 -5.68 -1.87 -4.08
C GLY A 32 -6.53 -3.02 -3.53
N GLU A 33 -6.56 -3.23 -2.22
CA GLU A 33 -7.43 -4.24 -1.60
C GLU A 33 -8.89 -3.81 -1.58
N LEU A 34 -9.16 -2.54 -1.28
CA LEU A 34 -10.52 -1.98 -1.35
C LEU A 34 -11.13 -2.21 -2.73
N PHE A 35 -10.42 -1.86 -3.81
CA PHE A 35 -10.93 -2.07 -5.16
C PHE A 35 -11.05 -3.56 -5.54
N ARG A 36 -10.14 -4.41 -5.10
CA ARG A 36 -10.29 -5.86 -5.31
C ARG A 36 -11.50 -6.45 -4.57
N ALA A 37 -11.81 -5.93 -3.39
CA ALA A 37 -13.03 -6.32 -2.66
C ALA A 37 -14.29 -5.89 -3.44
N GLU A 38 -14.33 -4.66 -3.96
CA GLU A 38 -15.40 -4.17 -4.83
C GLU A 38 -15.55 -5.01 -6.10
N CYS A 39 -14.41 -5.39 -6.73
CA CYS A 39 -14.38 -6.32 -7.86
C CYS A 39 -15.05 -7.66 -7.52
N LYS A 40 -14.67 -8.26 -6.40
CA LYS A 40 -15.21 -9.55 -5.94
C LYS A 40 -16.70 -9.45 -5.62
N ALA A 41 -17.13 -8.32 -5.06
CA ALA A 41 -18.54 -8.05 -4.77
C ALA A 41 -19.39 -7.74 -6.02
N GLY A 42 -18.77 -7.49 -7.18
CA GLY A 42 -19.45 -7.19 -8.44
C GLY A 42 -20.21 -5.86 -8.43
N THR A 43 -19.81 -4.90 -7.60
CA THR A 43 -20.42 -3.56 -7.58
C THR A 43 -20.19 -2.80 -8.88
N ALA A 44 -20.93 -1.71 -9.10
CA ALA A 44 -20.73 -0.87 -10.30
C ALA A 44 -19.30 -0.31 -10.36
N ILE A 45 -18.79 0.19 -9.23
CA ILE A 45 -17.40 0.66 -9.09
C ILE A 45 -16.43 -0.50 -9.30
N GLY A 46 -16.71 -1.67 -8.72
CA GLY A 46 -15.90 -2.86 -8.83
C GLY A 46 -15.72 -3.33 -10.28
N ARG A 47 -16.79 -3.39 -11.09
CA ARG A 47 -16.70 -3.77 -12.51
C ARG A 47 -15.78 -2.84 -13.30
N THR A 48 -15.90 -1.54 -13.09
CA THR A 48 -15.01 -0.54 -13.72
C THR A 48 -13.57 -0.70 -13.23
N ALA A 49 -13.38 -0.83 -11.92
CA ALA A 49 -12.07 -1.01 -11.31
C ALA A 49 -11.34 -2.25 -11.81
N CYS A 50 -12.03 -3.40 -11.93
CA CYS A 50 -11.45 -4.64 -12.44
C CYS A 50 -10.85 -4.48 -13.84
N SER A 51 -11.61 -3.84 -14.76
CA SER A 51 -11.16 -3.62 -16.14
C SER A 51 -9.90 -2.74 -16.21
N ILE A 52 -9.77 -1.76 -15.31
CA ILE A 52 -8.64 -0.84 -15.27
C ILE A 52 -7.43 -1.52 -14.61
N LEU A 53 -7.63 -2.15 -13.44
CA LEU A 53 -6.56 -2.76 -12.65
C LEU A 53 -5.92 -3.94 -13.37
N SER A 54 -6.69 -4.76 -14.10
CA SER A 54 -6.16 -5.88 -14.88
C SER A 54 -5.19 -5.45 -15.99
N LYS A 55 -5.26 -4.18 -16.41
CA LYS A 55 -4.36 -3.55 -17.39
C LYS A 55 -3.23 -2.73 -16.73
N GLY A 56 -3.16 -2.70 -15.40
CA GLY A 56 -2.19 -1.90 -14.65
C GLY A 56 -2.47 -0.40 -14.64
N GLY A 57 -3.69 0.02 -15.00
CA GLY A 57 -4.12 1.41 -15.02
C GLY A 57 -4.49 1.95 -13.63
N PHE A 58 -4.74 3.26 -13.56
CA PHE A 58 -5.24 3.95 -12.38
C PHE A 58 -6.74 4.26 -12.53
N ILE A 59 -7.45 4.09 -11.43
CA ILE A 59 -8.84 4.52 -11.28
C ILE A 59 -8.85 6.03 -11.13
N SER A 60 -9.93 6.71 -11.56
CA SER A 60 -9.98 8.18 -11.51
C SER A 60 -9.79 8.70 -10.09
N ASP A 61 -9.15 9.87 -9.98
CA ASP A 61 -8.80 10.47 -8.69
C ASP A 61 -10.03 10.74 -7.83
N GLU A 62 -11.16 11.12 -8.44
CA GLU A 62 -12.41 11.40 -7.73
C GLU A 62 -12.93 10.15 -7.01
N ILE A 63 -12.94 9.00 -7.69
CA ILE A 63 -13.40 7.73 -7.11
C ILE A 63 -12.47 7.29 -5.97
N VAL A 64 -11.16 7.40 -6.18
CA VAL A 64 -10.18 7.01 -5.16
C VAL A 64 -10.26 7.93 -3.95
N ASN A 65 -10.34 9.25 -4.17
CA ASN A 65 -10.45 10.26 -3.12
C ASN A 65 -11.70 10.03 -2.25
N GLN A 66 -12.85 9.80 -2.89
CA GLN A 66 -14.10 9.52 -2.16
C GLN A 66 -13.99 8.23 -1.34
N MET A 67 -13.47 7.15 -1.93
CA MET A 67 -13.30 5.87 -1.22
C MET A 67 -12.37 6.00 -0.02
N VAL A 68 -11.28 6.75 -0.12
CA VAL A 68 -10.36 7.00 0.99
C VAL A 68 -11.03 7.88 2.04
N ALA A 69 -11.73 8.97 1.64
CA ALA A 69 -12.45 9.85 2.55
C ALA A 69 -13.47 9.07 3.39
N ASP A 70 -14.30 8.24 2.75
CA ASP A 70 -15.30 7.40 3.44
C ASP A 70 -14.65 6.38 4.38
N ARG A 71 -13.46 5.86 4.01
CA ARG A 71 -12.75 4.85 4.81
C ARG A 71 -12.11 5.44 6.07
N ILE A 72 -11.50 6.61 5.95
CA ILE A 72 -10.83 7.26 7.10
C ILE A 72 -11.82 7.87 8.10
N GLU A 73 -13.09 8.04 7.75
CA GLU A 73 -14.16 8.47 8.65
C GLU A 73 -14.63 7.39 9.62
N ARG A 74 -14.31 6.14 9.35
CA ARG A 74 -14.75 5.04 10.21
C ARG A 74 -14.13 5.15 11.61
N PRO A 75 -14.87 4.70 12.66
CA PRO A 75 -14.41 4.83 14.04
C PRO A 75 -13.06 4.22 14.35
N ASP A 76 -12.65 3.17 13.61
CA ASP A 76 -11.36 2.51 13.77
C ASP A 76 -10.17 3.36 13.33
N CYS A 77 -10.41 4.45 12.56
CA CYS A 77 -9.38 5.38 12.12
C CYS A 77 -9.13 6.54 13.12
N ARG A 78 -9.90 6.64 14.19
CA ARG A 78 -9.76 7.75 15.16
C ARG A 78 -8.39 7.82 15.84
N GLY A 79 -7.74 6.67 16.06
CA GLY A 79 -6.37 6.59 16.61
C GLY A 79 -5.26 6.84 15.58
N GLY A 80 -5.61 6.99 14.32
CA GLY A 80 -4.71 7.08 13.18
C GLY A 80 -4.96 5.98 12.18
N PHE A 81 -4.18 5.97 11.11
CA PHE A 81 -4.28 4.97 10.04
C PHE A 81 -3.02 4.92 9.20
N LEU A 82 -2.82 3.81 8.52
CA LEU A 82 -1.81 3.63 7.49
C LEU A 82 -2.48 3.53 6.12
N LEU A 83 -2.02 4.32 5.15
CA LEU A 83 -2.47 4.24 3.76
C LEU A 83 -1.39 3.56 2.90
N ASP A 84 -1.76 2.46 2.23
CA ASP A 84 -0.97 1.81 1.18
C ASP A 84 -1.62 2.05 -0.18
N GLY A 85 -0.83 2.62 -1.10
CA GLY A 85 -1.26 2.87 -2.46
C GLY A 85 -2.15 4.11 -2.65
N TYR A 86 -2.10 5.06 -1.73
CA TYR A 86 -2.69 6.39 -1.82
C TYR A 86 -1.83 7.38 -1.02
N PRO A 87 -1.62 8.63 -1.53
CA PRO A 87 -1.94 9.09 -2.89
C PRO A 87 -1.02 8.47 -3.95
N ARG A 88 -1.48 8.42 -5.21
CA ARG A 88 -0.70 7.94 -6.37
C ARG A 88 -0.50 8.99 -7.44
N THR A 89 -1.20 10.11 -7.34
CA THR A 89 -1.09 11.26 -8.25
C THR A 89 -0.93 12.53 -7.44
N LEU A 90 -0.33 13.57 -8.04
CA LEU A 90 -0.20 14.86 -7.36
C LEU A 90 -1.56 15.49 -7.01
N PRO A 91 -2.61 15.43 -7.86
CA PRO A 91 -3.95 15.88 -7.45
C PRO A 91 -4.50 15.15 -6.23
N GLN A 92 -4.28 13.84 -6.09
CA GLN A 92 -4.66 13.09 -4.89
C GLN A 92 -3.89 13.57 -3.65
N ALA A 93 -2.58 13.84 -3.77
CA ALA A 93 -1.76 14.34 -2.67
C ALA A 93 -2.23 15.72 -2.19
N ILE A 94 -2.53 16.62 -3.11
CA ILE A 94 -3.08 17.95 -2.81
C ILE A 94 -4.44 17.82 -2.13
N HIS A 95 -5.34 17.01 -2.68
CA HIS A 95 -6.67 16.75 -2.08
C HIS A 95 -6.54 16.20 -0.66
N PHE A 96 -5.69 15.18 -0.46
CA PHE A 96 -5.48 14.59 0.86
C PHE A 96 -4.96 15.59 1.89
N SER A 97 -4.03 16.45 1.49
CA SER A 97 -3.54 17.53 2.37
C SER A 97 -4.63 18.52 2.76
N SER A 98 -5.57 18.84 1.85
CA SER A 98 -6.73 19.66 2.18
C SER A 98 -7.63 18.95 3.19
N VAL A 99 -7.90 17.65 2.97
CA VAL A 99 -8.69 16.83 3.92
C VAL A 99 -8.05 16.79 5.30
N LEU A 100 -6.73 16.61 5.39
CA LEU A 100 -6.03 16.63 6.67
C LEU A 100 -6.18 17.98 7.39
N LYS A 101 -6.00 19.07 6.65
CA LYS A 101 -6.11 20.44 7.18
C LYS A 101 -7.54 20.75 7.64
N GLU A 102 -8.55 20.45 6.83
CA GLU A 102 -9.96 20.69 7.15
C GLU A 102 -10.43 19.93 8.40
N ARG A 103 -9.84 18.78 8.65
CA ARG A 103 -10.16 17.90 9.78
C ARG A 103 -9.22 18.08 10.97
N GLU A 104 -8.32 19.04 10.92
CA GLU A 104 -7.31 19.30 11.96
C GLU A 104 -6.46 18.05 12.29
N LEU A 105 -6.21 17.21 11.27
CA LEU A 105 -5.42 16.00 11.40
C LEU A 105 -3.93 16.31 11.28
N PRO A 106 -3.06 15.55 11.97
CA PRO A 106 -1.62 15.77 11.91
C PRO A 106 -1.05 15.51 10.53
N GLU A 107 0.08 16.13 10.24
CA GLU A 107 0.88 15.86 9.05
C GLU A 107 1.32 14.38 9.02
N PRO A 108 1.28 13.70 7.87
CA PRO A 108 1.60 12.28 7.80
C PRO A 108 3.10 12.03 7.88
N VAL A 109 3.48 10.87 8.37
CA VAL A 109 4.83 10.29 8.20
C VAL A 109 4.84 9.56 6.86
N VAL A 110 5.73 9.94 5.97
CA VAL A 110 5.85 9.34 4.64
C VAL A 110 7.02 8.36 4.62
N ILE A 111 6.74 7.08 4.48
CA ILE A 111 7.74 6.02 4.38
C ILE A 111 7.85 5.58 2.92
N HIS A 112 9.01 5.72 2.31
CA HIS A 112 9.30 5.31 0.94
C HIS A 112 10.22 4.09 0.91
N LEU A 113 9.69 2.95 0.44
CA LEU A 113 10.48 1.73 0.21
C LEU A 113 11.10 1.78 -1.20
N SER A 114 12.40 2.00 -1.27
CA SER A 114 13.16 2.01 -2.53
C SER A 114 13.72 0.61 -2.82
N VAL A 115 13.52 0.11 -4.04
CA VAL A 115 14.00 -1.22 -4.47
C VAL A 115 14.39 -1.17 -5.94
N PRO A 116 15.54 -1.73 -6.34
CA PRO A 116 15.92 -1.83 -7.75
C PRO A 116 14.89 -2.58 -8.61
N GLU A 117 14.63 -2.09 -9.82
CA GLU A 117 13.60 -2.65 -10.72
C GLU A 117 13.81 -4.14 -11.02
N SER A 118 15.07 -4.57 -11.16
CA SER A 118 15.41 -5.98 -11.38
C SER A 118 14.97 -6.92 -10.25
N ILE A 119 14.93 -6.41 -9.01
CA ILE A 119 14.42 -7.15 -7.85
C ILE A 119 12.89 -7.13 -7.84
N LEU A 120 12.27 -5.98 -8.18
CA LEU A 120 10.82 -5.82 -8.22
C LEU A 120 10.17 -6.80 -9.19
N LEU A 121 10.73 -6.91 -10.40
CA LEU A 121 10.23 -7.83 -11.43
C LEU A 121 10.25 -9.28 -10.92
N LYS A 122 11.39 -9.73 -10.37
CA LYS A 122 11.53 -11.07 -9.79
C LYS A 122 10.52 -11.33 -8.68
N ARG A 123 10.34 -10.36 -7.75
CA ARG A 123 9.39 -10.47 -6.63
C ARG A 123 7.94 -10.58 -7.12
N LEU A 124 7.55 -9.79 -8.12
CA LEU A 124 6.18 -9.77 -8.65
C LEU A 124 5.85 -11.04 -9.43
N LEU A 125 6.75 -11.54 -10.24
CA LEU A 125 6.59 -12.81 -10.97
C LEU A 125 6.50 -14.03 -10.04
N ALA A 126 7.19 -13.97 -8.89
CA ALA A 126 7.16 -15.01 -7.87
C ALA A 126 5.99 -14.86 -6.88
N ARG A 127 5.18 -13.80 -6.96
CA ARG A 127 4.07 -13.57 -6.05
C ARG A 127 2.93 -14.54 -6.32
N ARG A 128 2.34 -15.04 -5.23
CA ARG A 128 1.12 -15.85 -5.25
C ARG A 128 0.15 -15.29 -4.22
N GLN A 129 -1.13 -15.48 -4.48
CA GLN A 129 -2.19 -15.05 -3.57
C GLN A 129 -3.17 -16.20 -3.35
N CYS A 130 -3.58 -16.41 -2.10
CA CYS A 130 -4.64 -17.33 -1.77
C CYS A 130 -5.97 -16.90 -2.40
N SER A 131 -6.64 -17.81 -3.09
CA SER A 131 -7.93 -17.56 -3.74
C SER A 131 -9.06 -17.29 -2.73
N SER A 132 -8.92 -17.78 -1.51
CA SER A 132 -9.91 -17.66 -0.42
C SER A 132 -9.58 -16.48 0.52
N CYS A 133 -8.55 -16.62 1.37
CA CYS A 133 -8.21 -15.63 2.41
C CYS A 133 -7.34 -14.45 1.94
N GLN A 134 -6.96 -14.43 0.68
CA GLN A 134 -6.15 -13.37 0.04
C GLN A 134 -4.71 -13.24 0.59
N ARG A 135 -4.25 -14.16 1.46
CA ARG A 135 -2.88 -14.16 1.97
C ARG A 135 -1.87 -14.19 0.82
N ILE A 136 -0.82 -13.38 0.96
CA ILE A 136 0.23 -13.23 -0.04
C ILE A 136 1.41 -14.13 0.31
N TYR A 137 1.92 -14.82 -0.69
CA TYR A 137 3.15 -15.61 -0.66
C TYR A 137 4.12 -15.10 -1.72
N ASN A 138 5.38 -15.42 -1.54
CA ASN A 138 6.41 -15.22 -2.55
C ASN A 138 7.26 -16.48 -2.66
N LEU A 139 7.29 -17.09 -3.83
CA LEU A 139 7.96 -18.38 -4.05
C LEU A 139 9.48 -18.31 -3.84
N LEU A 140 10.08 -17.10 -3.83
CA LEU A 140 11.53 -16.91 -3.62
C LEU A 140 11.88 -16.62 -2.16
N SER A 141 11.04 -15.88 -1.42
CA SER A 141 11.38 -15.35 -0.09
C SER A 141 10.44 -15.79 1.03
N ASN A 142 9.24 -16.21 0.71
CA ASN A 142 8.23 -16.71 1.66
C ASN A 142 7.29 -17.71 0.98
N PRO A 143 7.83 -18.91 0.58
CA PRO A 143 7.03 -19.93 -0.08
C PRO A 143 6.02 -20.53 0.90
N PRO A 144 4.90 -21.11 0.39
CA PRO A 144 4.01 -21.90 1.22
C PRO A 144 4.69 -23.21 1.67
N ARG A 145 4.21 -23.80 2.76
CA ARG A 145 4.70 -25.10 3.27
C ARG A 145 4.43 -26.24 2.30
N VAL A 146 3.27 -26.18 1.64
CA VAL A 146 2.89 -27.13 0.60
C VAL A 146 2.72 -26.33 -0.70
N GLU A 147 3.41 -26.76 -1.76
CA GLU A 147 3.38 -26.09 -3.06
C GLU A 147 1.94 -25.92 -3.56
N GLY A 148 1.61 -24.70 -3.98
CA GLY A 148 0.30 -24.36 -4.53
C GLY A 148 -0.84 -24.23 -3.50
N GLN A 149 -0.59 -24.43 -2.21
CA GLN A 149 -1.62 -24.37 -1.16
C GLN A 149 -1.36 -23.28 -0.12
N CYS A 150 -2.40 -22.69 0.37
CA CYS A 150 -2.34 -21.68 1.42
C CYS A 150 -2.15 -22.34 2.80
N ASP A 151 -1.16 -21.89 3.57
CA ASP A 151 -0.87 -22.38 4.92
C ASP A 151 -1.98 -22.12 5.94
N ALA A 152 -2.90 -21.18 5.65
CA ALA A 152 -3.94 -20.77 6.58
C ALA A 152 -5.24 -21.57 6.41
N ASP A 153 -5.62 -21.87 5.16
CA ASP A 153 -6.94 -22.45 4.84
C ASP A 153 -6.88 -23.58 3.80
N GLY A 154 -5.66 -23.93 3.31
CA GLY A 154 -5.47 -24.99 2.32
C GLY A 154 -5.95 -24.64 0.90
N ALA A 155 -6.52 -23.46 0.69
CA ALA A 155 -7.03 -23.08 -0.63
C ALA A 155 -5.89 -22.86 -1.65
N ALA A 156 -6.23 -22.98 -2.93
CA ALA A 156 -5.27 -22.85 -4.02
C ALA A 156 -4.62 -21.45 -4.06
N LEU A 157 -3.32 -21.42 -4.34
CA LEU A 157 -2.57 -20.20 -4.61
C LEU A 157 -2.63 -19.88 -6.10
N THR A 158 -2.95 -18.63 -6.42
CA THR A 158 -3.07 -18.13 -7.79
C THR A 158 -2.14 -16.95 -8.03
N THR A 159 -1.80 -16.71 -9.29
CA THR A 159 -1.15 -15.47 -9.73
C THR A 159 -2.22 -14.39 -9.91
N ARG A 160 -1.95 -13.17 -9.47
CA ARG A 160 -2.85 -12.04 -9.74
C ARG A 160 -2.84 -11.69 -11.23
N ASP A 161 -3.96 -11.21 -11.75
CA ASP A 161 -4.04 -10.76 -13.14
C ASP A 161 -3.09 -9.61 -13.47
N ASP A 162 -2.81 -8.75 -12.48
CA ASP A 162 -1.90 -7.61 -12.58
C ASP A 162 -0.43 -7.99 -12.34
N ASP A 163 -0.08 -9.28 -12.17
CA ASP A 163 1.29 -9.78 -12.03
C ASP A 163 1.80 -10.51 -13.29
N ARG A 164 1.18 -10.28 -14.44
CA ARG A 164 1.73 -10.65 -15.73
C ARG A 164 2.82 -9.66 -16.15
N GLU A 165 3.92 -10.12 -16.70
CA GLU A 165 5.11 -9.28 -16.96
C GLU A 165 4.80 -7.98 -17.72
N PRO A 166 4.01 -7.95 -18.82
CA PRO A 166 3.68 -6.69 -19.49
C PRO A 166 2.95 -5.71 -18.58
N VAL A 167 2.06 -6.22 -17.71
CA VAL A 167 1.28 -5.40 -16.76
C VAL A 167 2.19 -4.88 -15.65
N ILE A 168 3.12 -5.71 -15.15
CA ILE A 168 4.13 -5.29 -14.17
C ILE A 168 4.94 -4.11 -14.71
N ARG A 169 5.45 -4.22 -15.95
CA ARG A 169 6.23 -3.14 -16.60
C ARG A 169 5.40 -1.86 -16.73
N GLN A 170 4.16 -1.97 -17.15
CA GLN A 170 3.24 -0.83 -17.21
C GLN A 170 3.05 -0.18 -15.83
N ARG A 171 2.86 -0.96 -14.78
CA ARG A 171 2.71 -0.47 -13.40
C ARG A 171 3.96 0.23 -12.89
N LEU A 172 5.16 -0.26 -13.23
CA LEU A 172 6.42 0.38 -12.87
C LEU A 172 6.57 1.72 -13.61
N THR A 173 6.30 1.76 -14.91
CA THR A 173 6.30 3.01 -15.70
C THR A 173 5.31 4.02 -15.12
N THR A 174 4.11 3.59 -14.79
CA THR A 174 3.08 4.46 -14.17
C THR A 174 3.53 4.97 -12.80
N TYR A 175 4.16 4.12 -11.99
CA TYR A 175 4.69 4.51 -10.69
C TYR A 175 5.76 5.61 -10.84
N HIS A 176 6.76 5.42 -11.69
CA HIS A 176 7.82 6.39 -11.90
C HIS A 176 7.32 7.71 -12.50
N GLY A 177 6.33 7.65 -13.39
CA GLY A 177 5.79 8.85 -14.04
C GLY A 177 4.81 9.66 -13.18
N LEU A 178 4.04 9.02 -12.32
CA LEU A 178 2.94 9.68 -11.61
C LEU A 178 3.08 9.67 -10.08
N THR A 179 3.62 8.60 -9.50
CA THR A 179 3.62 8.42 -8.04
C THR A 179 4.93 8.86 -7.40
N GLU A 180 6.06 8.51 -7.99
CA GLU A 180 7.37 8.86 -7.43
C GLU A 180 7.59 10.38 -7.33
N PRO A 181 7.14 11.23 -8.30
CA PRO A 181 7.26 12.68 -8.19
C PRO A 181 6.51 13.30 -6.99
N ILE A 182 5.52 12.59 -6.42
CA ILE A 182 4.81 13.08 -5.22
C ILE A 182 5.74 13.17 -4.01
N LEU A 183 6.80 12.35 -3.95
CA LEU A 183 7.78 12.39 -2.87
C LEU A 183 8.50 13.75 -2.79
N GLU A 184 8.74 14.39 -3.94
CA GLU A 184 9.30 15.75 -3.99
C GLU A 184 8.31 16.78 -3.44
N TRP A 185 7.03 16.61 -3.74
CA TRP A 185 5.97 17.49 -3.24
C TRP A 185 5.82 17.43 -1.71
N TYR A 186 5.95 16.24 -1.12
CA TYR A 186 5.96 16.07 0.34
C TYR A 186 7.23 16.64 0.99
N GLY A 187 8.35 16.65 0.26
CA GLY A 187 9.63 17.16 0.72
C GLY A 187 10.35 16.22 1.71
N GLU A 188 11.67 16.40 1.79
CA GLU A 188 12.54 15.48 2.55
C GLU A 188 12.32 15.51 4.06
N ARG A 189 11.68 16.55 4.59
CA ARG A 189 11.40 16.68 6.03
C ARG A 189 10.49 15.58 6.57
N ILE A 190 9.53 15.11 5.76
CA ILE A 190 8.56 14.10 6.17
C ILE A 190 8.70 12.78 5.40
N VAL A 191 9.56 12.74 4.37
CA VAL A 191 9.82 11.54 3.56
C VAL A 191 11.04 10.80 4.10
N HIS A 192 10.80 9.60 4.63
CA HIS A 192 11.83 8.70 5.12
C HIS A 192 12.07 7.59 4.10
N ARG A 193 13.27 7.56 3.50
CA ARG A 193 13.65 6.59 2.49
C ARG A 193 14.28 5.35 3.15
N ILE A 194 13.74 4.18 2.86
CA ILE A 194 14.18 2.89 3.40
C ILE A 194 14.53 1.95 2.25
N ASP A 195 15.65 1.26 2.36
CA ASP A 195 16.06 0.23 1.40
C ASP A 195 15.16 -1.02 1.55
N GLY A 196 14.15 -1.12 0.70
CA GLY A 196 13.23 -2.26 0.62
C GLY A 196 13.83 -3.50 -0.08
N GLY A 197 15.09 -3.41 -0.54
CA GLY A 197 15.85 -4.56 -1.07
C GLY A 197 16.30 -5.54 0.00
N LYS A 198 16.41 -5.09 1.25
CA LYS A 198 16.80 -5.88 2.42
C LYS A 198 15.76 -6.92 2.82
N SER A 199 16.08 -7.74 3.83
CA SER A 199 15.15 -8.71 4.39
C SER A 199 13.91 -8.01 5.00
N PRO A 200 12.75 -8.68 5.05
CA PRO A 200 11.56 -8.10 5.67
C PRO A 200 11.77 -7.63 7.12
N GLN A 201 12.61 -8.33 7.89
CA GLN A 201 12.93 -7.99 9.28
C GLN A 201 13.79 -6.74 9.38
N GLU A 202 14.80 -6.58 8.50
CA GLU A 202 15.62 -5.36 8.45
C GLU A 202 14.82 -4.14 8.04
N VAL A 203 13.92 -4.31 7.05
CA VAL A 203 13.00 -3.24 6.62
C VAL A 203 12.05 -2.86 7.77
N ALA A 204 11.48 -3.84 8.48
CA ALA A 204 10.60 -3.59 9.62
C ALA A 204 11.33 -2.77 10.70
N ARG A 205 12.56 -3.16 11.06
CA ARG A 205 13.36 -2.43 12.04
C ARG A 205 13.63 -1.00 11.62
N ALA A 206 14.01 -0.77 10.36
CA ALA A 206 14.26 0.58 9.86
C ALA A 206 12.98 1.44 9.88
N ILE A 207 11.80 0.84 9.65
CA ILE A 207 10.51 1.53 9.79
C ILE A 207 10.25 1.88 11.26
N GLU A 208 10.49 0.94 12.19
CA GLU A 208 10.31 1.17 13.63
C GLU A 208 11.17 2.35 14.12
N GLU A 209 12.45 2.39 13.73
CA GLU A 209 13.37 3.49 14.07
C GLU A 209 12.82 4.85 13.60
N VAL A 210 12.25 4.93 12.39
CA VAL A 210 11.60 6.15 11.88
C VAL A 210 10.39 6.53 12.72
N LEU A 211 9.54 5.56 13.04
CA LEU A 211 8.30 5.81 13.80
C LEU A 211 8.58 6.21 15.26
N GLU A 212 9.63 5.65 15.87
CA GLU A 212 10.07 6.01 17.23
C GLU A 212 10.65 7.42 17.27
N ALA A 213 11.42 7.81 16.26
CA ALA A 213 11.99 9.15 16.12
C ALA A 213 10.94 10.24 15.81
N THR A 214 9.72 9.84 15.40
CA THR A 214 8.65 10.78 15.05
C THR A 214 8.10 11.47 16.31
N PRO A 215 8.04 12.83 16.34
CA PRO A 215 7.57 13.57 17.49
C PRO A 215 6.16 13.21 17.95
N MET A 216 5.91 13.31 19.26
CA MET A 216 4.59 13.04 19.85
C MET A 216 3.45 13.91 19.26
N SER A 217 3.77 15.11 18.75
CA SER A 217 2.81 15.99 18.07
C SER A 217 2.26 15.40 16.76
N ALA A 218 2.98 14.49 16.13
CA ALA A 218 2.50 13.71 14.96
C ALA A 218 1.68 12.48 15.39
N ARG A 219 1.60 12.17 16.67
CA ARG A 219 0.78 11.10 17.23
C ARG A 219 -0.56 11.67 17.66
N TYR A 220 -1.64 11.02 17.28
CA TYR A 220 -2.98 11.40 17.73
C TYR A 220 -3.01 11.44 19.28
N SER A 221 -3.34 12.58 19.85
CA SER A 221 -3.80 12.63 21.24
C SER A 221 -5.25 12.16 21.25
N LEU A 222 -5.51 10.98 21.77
CA LEU A 222 -6.84 10.57 22.18
C LEU A 222 -7.20 11.43 23.42
N THR A 223 -7.86 12.56 23.22
CA THR A 223 -8.62 13.27 24.28
C THR A 223 -10.09 13.01 24.07
#